data_9afb4d6c246bb357a9987343856ba781
#
_entry.id   9afb4d6c246bb357a9987343856ba781
#
_cell.length_a   1.000
_cell.length_b   1.000
_cell.length_c   1.000
_cell.angle_alpha   90.00
_cell.angle_beta   90.00
_cell.angle_gamma   90.00
#
_symmetry.space_group_name_H-M   'P 1'
#
loop_
_entity.id
_entity.type
_entity.pdbx_description
1 polymer ?
#
loop_
_entity_poly.entity_id
_entity_poly.type
_entity_poly.pdbx_seq_one_letter_code
_entity_poly.pdbx_strand_id
1 'polypeptide(L)'
;MLTGAVTDEGVPIIMLPIASQMWPGIIDTGFNGDVELPEALRESLNARFIGRISSLLASGQHIEQDVYLVDFPFDGETVRAEATFVSGDEMLIGTQLMQRYRLEIHFPDRTVRLEKV
;
A
#
# COMPACT_ATOMS: atom_id res chain seq x y z
N MET A 1 -0.64 -4.55 15.44
CA MET A 1 -0.22 -5.63 14.51
C MET A 1 -1.28 -5.83 13.45
N LEU A 2 -0.84 -5.92 12.21
CA LEU A 2 -1.71 -6.23 11.08
C LEU A 2 -1.52 -7.68 10.67
N THR A 3 -2.61 -8.33 10.32
CA THR A 3 -2.59 -9.72 9.84
C THR A 3 -3.27 -9.83 8.50
N GLY A 4 -2.96 -10.87 7.79
CA GLY A 4 -3.54 -11.13 6.49
C GLY A 4 -3.32 -12.57 6.06
N ALA A 5 -3.35 -12.77 4.77
CA ALA A 5 -3.25 -14.10 4.19
C ALA A 5 -2.53 -14.08 2.85
N VAL A 6 -2.03 -15.22 2.44
CA VAL A 6 -1.54 -15.43 1.09
C VAL A 6 -2.69 -15.96 0.25
N THR A 7 -2.98 -15.29 -0.85
CA THR A 7 -4.09 -15.70 -1.73
C THR A 7 -3.78 -17.01 -2.46
N ASP A 8 -4.80 -17.59 -3.12
CA ASP A 8 -4.62 -18.81 -3.92
C ASP A 8 -3.60 -18.62 -5.04
N GLU A 9 -3.41 -17.38 -5.48
CA GLU A 9 -2.42 -17.04 -6.52
C GLU A 9 -1.03 -16.76 -5.95
N GLY A 10 -0.85 -16.89 -4.63
CA GLY A 10 0.44 -16.67 -3.98
C GLY A 10 0.75 -15.24 -3.62
N VAL A 11 -0.25 -14.37 -3.56
CA VAL A 11 -0.07 -12.95 -3.26
C VAL A 11 -0.29 -12.69 -1.76
N PRO A 12 0.70 -12.14 -1.04
CA PRO A 12 0.51 -11.76 0.36
C PRO A 12 -0.29 -10.48 0.47
N ILE A 13 -1.38 -10.52 1.22
CA ILE A 13 -2.24 -9.36 1.47
C ILE A 13 -2.45 -9.14 2.97
N ILE A 14 -2.69 -7.89 3.34
CA ILE A 14 -3.19 -7.51 4.67
C ILE A 14 -4.53 -6.80 4.47
N MET A 15 -5.42 -6.93 5.47
CA MET A 15 -6.70 -6.25 5.43
C MET A 15 -6.66 -4.98 6.26
N LEU A 16 -7.04 -3.88 5.63
CA LEU A 16 -6.97 -2.55 6.25
C LEU A 16 -8.36 -1.92 6.33
N PRO A 17 -8.77 -1.46 7.52
CA PRO A 17 -10.01 -0.69 7.64
C PRO A 17 -9.77 0.75 7.16
N ILE A 18 -10.45 1.15 6.09
CA ILE A 18 -10.37 2.50 5.53
C ILE A 18 -11.80 2.96 5.23
N ALA A 19 -12.19 4.11 5.78
CA ALA A 19 -13.49 4.74 5.50
C ALA A 19 -14.67 3.76 5.72
N SER A 20 -14.64 3.02 6.82
CA SER A 20 -15.69 2.05 7.23
C SER A 20 -15.79 0.81 6.33
N GLN A 21 -14.78 0.57 5.51
CA GLN A 21 -14.69 -0.65 4.70
C GLN A 21 -13.34 -1.32 4.90
N MET A 22 -13.32 -2.63 4.68
CA MET A 22 -12.06 -3.36 4.69
C MET A 22 -11.50 -3.42 3.27
N TRP A 23 -10.24 -3.04 3.13
CA TRP A 23 -9.53 -3.03 1.84
C TRP A 23 -8.35 -3.98 1.89
N PRO A 24 -8.19 -4.84 0.88
CA PRO A 24 -7.00 -5.66 0.79
C PRO A 24 -5.82 -4.83 0.30
N GLY A 25 -4.73 -4.86 1.04
CA GLY A 25 -3.46 -4.24 0.65
C GLY A 25 -2.46 -5.32 0.28
N ILE A 26 -1.94 -5.26 -0.94
CA ILE A 26 -0.90 -6.18 -1.41
C ILE A 26 0.43 -5.75 -0.81
N ILE A 27 1.11 -6.67 -0.16
CA ILE A 27 2.49 -6.45 0.31
C ILE A 27 3.41 -6.55 -0.90
N ASP A 28 4.03 -5.45 -1.27
CA ASP A 28 4.91 -5.38 -2.44
C ASP A 28 6.30 -4.92 -2.04
N THR A 29 7.20 -5.86 -1.80
CA THR A 29 8.57 -5.55 -1.40
C THR A 29 9.43 -5.01 -2.55
N GLY A 30 8.94 -5.09 -3.77
CA GLY A 30 9.56 -4.46 -4.94
C GLY A 30 9.16 -3.00 -5.13
N PHE A 31 8.19 -2.53 -4.37
CA PHE A 31 7.74 -1.14 -4.39
C PHE A 31 8.37 -0.40 -3.21
N ASN A 32 9.21 0.58 -3.48
CA ASN A 32 10.00 1.28 -2.46
C ASN A 32 9.32 2.55 -1.93
N GLY A 33 8.09 2.83 -2.33
CA GLY A 33 7.31 3.94 -1.82
C GLY A 33 6.47 3.56 -0.60
N ASP A 34 5.52 4.43 -0.25
CA ASP A 34 4.58 4.16 0.83
C ASP A 34 3.38 3.36 0.35
N VAL A 35 2.55 3.93 -0.50
CA VAL A 35 1.32 3.28 -0.97
C VAL A 35 0.99 3.68 -2.40
N GLU A 36 0.36 2.75 -3.10
CA GLU A 36 -0.34 3.01 -4.35
C GLU A 36 -1.81 2.65 -4.11
N LEU A 37 -2.71 3.58 -4.39
CA LEU A 37 -4.09 3.51 -3.92
C LEU A 37 -5.08 3.53 -5.07
N PRO A 38 -6.23 2.85 -4.92
CA PRO A 38 -7.35 3.04 -5.83
C PRO A 38 -7.83 4.49 -5.83
N GLU A 39 -8.17 5.01 -6.99
CA GLU A 39 -8.70 6.36 -7.15
C GLU A 39 -9.91 6.60 -6.24
N ALA A 40 -10.71 5.57 -5.99
CA ALA A 40 -11.89 5.65 -5.13
C ALA A 40 -11.59 6.09 -3.69
N LEU A 41 -10.35 5.97 -3.23
CA LEU A 41 -9.96 6.36 -1.88
C LEU A 41 -9.47 7.81 -1.76
N ARG A 42 -9.34 8.52 -2.87
CA ARG A 42 -8.76 9.89 -2.86
C ARG A 42 -9.45 10.81 -1.87
N GLU A 43 -10.76 10.90 -1.92
CA GLU A 43 -11.51 11.81 -1.06
C GLU A 43 -11.46 11.41 0.41
N SER A 44 -11.55 10.10 0.68
CA SER A 44 -11.57 9.59 2.04
C SER A 44 -10.27 9.82 2.80
N LEU A 45 -9.17 9.97 2.11
CA LEU A 45 -7.84 10.07 2.71
C LEU A 45 -7.26 11.48 2.70
N ASN A 46 -8.09 12.48 2.41
CA ASN A 46 -7.67 13.89 2.44
C ASN A 46 -6.41 14.13 1.60
N ALA A 47 -6.42 13.67 0.35
CA ALA A 47 -5.27 13.72 -0.54
C ALA A 47 -4.91 15.15 -0.93
N ARG A 48 -3.62 15.50 -0.79
CA ARG A 48 -3.08 16.81 -1.14
C ARG A 48 -1.97 16.62 -2.16
N PHE A 49 -2.07 17.28 -3.28
CA PHE A 49 -1.07 17.21 -4.33
C PHE A 49 0.26 17.81 -3.84
N ILE A 50 1.36 17.07 -4.00
CA ILE A 50 2.69 17.55 -3.60
C ILE A 50 3.72 17.55 -4.71
N GLY A 51 3.42 17.00 -5.87
CA GLY A 51 4.34 17.03 -7.00
C GLY A 51 4.15 15.88 -7.97
N ARG A 52 5.13 15.73 -8.85
CA ARG A 52 5.15 14.66 -9.84
C ARG A 52 6.45 13.89 -9.77
N ILE A 53 6.36 12.60 -10.09
CA ILE A 53 7.52 11.74 -10.25
C ILE A 53 7.50 11.12 -11.64
N SER A 54 8.69 10.84 -12.17
CA SER A 54 8.87 10.09 -13.39
C SER A 54 9.29 8.67 -13.01
N SER A 55 8.55 7.69 -13.48
CA SER A 55 8.82 6.28 -13.21
C SER A 55 9.21 5.57 -14.49
N LEU A 56 10.24 4.73 -14.41
CA LEU A 56 10.68 3.90 -15.52
C LEU A 56 9.96 2.56 -15.45
N LEU A 57 9.22 2.23 -16.49
CA LEU A 57 8.56 0.92 -16.61
C LEU A 57 9.53 -0.13 -17.14
N ALA A 58 9.19 -1.40 -16.93
CA ALA A 58 9.98 -2.52 -17.44
C ALA A 58 10.14 -2.51 -18.97
N SER A 59 9.18 -1.88 -19.66
CA SER A 59 9.23 -1.69 -21.13
C SER A 59 10.26 -0.64 -21.59
N GLY A 60 10.90 0.09 -20.65
CA GLY A 60 11.77 1.20 -20.96
C GLY A 60 11.06 2.54 -21.11
N GLN A 61 9.76 2.57 -21.00
CA GLN A 61 8.98 3.81 -21.07
C GLN A 61 9.00 4.53 -19.73
N HIS A 62 9.04 5.86 -19.81
CA HIS A 62 8.84 6.72 -18.64
C HIS A 62 7.38 7.13 -18.56
N ILE A 63 6.82 7.07 -17.37
CA ILE A 63 5.51 7.65 -17.07
C ILE A 63 5.66 8.70 -15.99
N GLU A 64 4.85 9.74 -16.09
CA GLU A 64 4.76 10.74 -15.03
C GLU A 64 3.52 10.45 -14.20
N GLN A 65 3.66 10.51 -12.88
CA GLN A 65 2.58 10.31 -11.95
C GLN A 65 2.50 11.47 -10.98
N ASP A 66 1.28 11.88 -10.67
CA ASP A 66 1.03 12.84 -9.60
C ASP A 66 1.20 12.15 -8.26
N VAL A 67 1.89 12.81 -7.34
CA VAL A 67 2.11 12.32 -5.99
C VAL A 67 1.32 13.18 -5.02
N TYR A 68 0.66 12.50 -4.09
CA TYR A 68 -0.17 13.12 -3.07
C TYR A 68 0.32 12.73 -1.68
N LEU A 69 0.13 13.63 -0.73
CA LEU A 69 0.25 13.30 0.68
C LEU A 69 -1.14 12.95 1.19
N VAL A 70 -1.27 11.80 1.83
CA VAL A 70 -2.55 11.31 2.34
C VAL A 70 -2.46 11.04 3.84
N ASP A 71 -3.61 11.12 4.50
CA ASP A 71 -3.76 10.71 5.89
C ASP A 71 -4.18 9.23 5.89
N PHE A 72 -3.22 8.35 6.02
CA PHE A 72 -3.43 6.93 5.79
C PHE A 72 -3.60 6.16 7.12
N PRO A 73 -4.74 5.48 7.32
CA PRO A 73 -4.94 4.66 8.52
C PRO A 73 -4.13 3.38 8.41
N PHE A 74 -3.20 3.21 9.33
CA PHE A 74 -2.30 2.07 9.32
C PHE A 74 -2.00 1.62 10.74
N ASP A 75 -2.37 0.37 11.04
CA ASP A 75 -2.12 -0.26 12.33
C ASP A 75 -2.66 0.54 13.53
N GLY A 76 -3.89 1.05 13.40
CA GLY A 76 -4.55 1.80 14.46
C GLY A 76 -4.13 3.26 14.59
N GLU A 77 -3.23 3.73 13.73
CA GLU A 77 -2.75 5.10 13.72
C GLU A 77 -3.03 5.75 12.36
N THR A 78 -3.08 7.07 12.34
CA THR A 78 -3.10 7.82 11.09
C THR A 78 -1.69 8.27 10.78
N VAL A 79 -1.15 7.81 9.66
CA VAL A 79 0.20 8.19 9.22
C VAL A 79 0.12 9.04 7.98
N ARG A 80 1.05 9.96 7.83
CA ARG A 80 1.18 10.70 6.58
C ARG A 80 1.99 9.87 5.61
N ALA A 81 1.39 9.55 4.49
CA ALA A 81 2.00 8.70 3.48
C ALA A 81 1.98 9.39 2.13
N GLU A 82 3.00 9.13 1.33
CA GLU A 82 3.01 9.53 -0.07
C GLU A 82 2.28 8.49 -0.89
N ALA A 83 1.37 8.94 -1.73
CA ALA A 83 0.52 8.05 -2.52
C ALA A 83 0.49 8.46 -3.98
N THR A 84 0.43 7.46 -4.84
CA THR A 84 -0.04 7.61 -6.21
C THR A 84 -1.40 6.94 -6.32
N PHE A 85 -2.26 7.45 -7.20
CA PHE A 85 -3.59 6.90 -7.41
C PHE A 85 -3.67 6.23 -8.76
N VAL A 86 -4.31 5.07 -8.78
CA VAL A 86 -4.48 4.28 -9.99
C VAL A 86 -5.94 3.90 -10.17
N SER A 87 -6.33 3.62 -11.40
CA SER A 87 -7.62 3.01 -11.66
C SER A 87 -7.59 1.55 -11.23
N GLY A 88 -8.72 1.01 -10.81
CA GLY A 88 -8.82 -0.37 -10.31
C GLY A 88 -8.94 -0.43 -8.81
N ASP A 89 -8.90 -1.64 -8.27
CA ASP A 89 -9.23 -1.93 -6.88
C ASP A 89 -8.03 -2.36 -6.05
N GLU A 90 -6.86 -2.46 -6.66
CA GLU A 90 -5.67 -2.93 -5.96
C GLU A 90 -4.96 -1.80 -5.22
N MET A 91 -4.55 -2.12 -4.00
CA MET A 91 -3.72 -1.26 -3.19
C MET A 91 -2.36 -1.94 -3.01
N LEU A 92 -1.27 -1.20 -3.21
CA LEU A 92 0.07 -1.70 -2.93
C LEU A 92 0.62 -1.03 -1.68
N ILE A 93 1.20 -1.83 -0.80
CA ILE A 93 1.90 -1.38 0.39
C ILE A 93 3.39 -1.55 0.13
N GLY A 94 4.12 -0.44 0.13
CA GLY A 94 5.53 -0.42 -0.17
C GLY A 94 6.44 -0.52 1.04
N THR A 95 7.72 -0.68 0.77
CA THR A 95 8.70 -0.87 1.83
C THR A 95 8.92 0.36 2.68
N GLN A 96 8.70 1.55 2.13
CA GLN A 96 8.86 2.79 2.91
C GLN A 96 7.85 2.86 4.06
N LEU A 97 6.60 2.46 3.81
CA LEU A 97 5.58 2.43 4.86
C LEU A 97 5.91 1.40 5.94
N MET A 98 6.59 0.32 5.57
CA MET A 98 6.88 -0.80 6.47
C MET A 98 8.24 -0.69 7.17
N GLN A 99 8.91 0.46 7.12
CA GLN A 99 10.28 0.63 7.62
C GLN A 99 10.47 0.24 9.08
N ARG A 100 9.43 0.39 9.90
CA ARG A 100 9.48 0.08 11.33
C ARG A 100 8.73 -1.19 11.68
N TYR A 101 8.51 -2.04 10.69
CA TYR A 101 7.73 -3.25 10.87
C TYR A 101 8.56 -4.48 10.55
N ARG A 102 8.22 -5.55 11.23
CA ARG A 102 8.68 -6.89 10.88
C ARG A 102 7.60 -7.56 10.06
N LEU A 103 7.93 -7.92 8.84
CA LEU A 103 7.04 -8.65 7.94
C LEU A 103 7.35 -10.13 8.01
N GLU A 104 6.33 -10.93 8.28
CA GLU A 104 6.45 -12.37 8.31
C GLU A 104 5.39 -12.97 7.39
N ILE A 105 5.84 -13.72 6.39
CA ILE A 105 4.98 -14.42 5.46
C ILE A 105 5.29 -15.91 5.59
N HIS A 106 4.27 -16.68 5.95
CA HIS A 106 4.39 -18.12 6.09
C HIS A 106 3.54 -18.79 5.02
N PHE A 107 4.17 -19.20 3.92
CA PHE A 107 3.46 -19.72 2.76
C PHE A 107 2.73 -21.04 3.02
N PRO A 108 3.29 -22.00 3.77
CA PRO A 108 2.55 -23.25 4.04
C PRO A 108 1.22 -23.03 4.73
N ASP A 109 1.16 -22.10 5.69
CA ASP A 109 -0.07 -21.80 6.43
C ASP A 109 -0.86 -20.65 5.80
N ARG A 110 -0.30 -20.00 4.76
CA ARG A 110 -0.90 -18.85 4.08
C ARG A 110 -1.21 -17.70 5.04
N THR A 111 -0.31 -17.43 5.96
CA THR A 111 -0.45 -16.34 6.92
C THR A 111 0.51 -15.20 6.64
N VAL A 112 0.08 -14.00 6.96
CA VAL A 112 0.88 -12.78 6.88
C VAL A 112 0.73 -12.01 8.18
N ARG A 113 1.87 -11.58 8.72
CA ARG A 113 1.90 -10.73 9.93
C ARG A 113 2.80 -9.54 9.68
N LEU A 114 2.34 -8.40 10.10
CA LEU A 114 3.08 -7.15 10.05
C LEU A 114 3.06 -6.54 11.44
N GLU A 115 4.19 -6.56 12.11
CA GLU A 115 4.31 -6.20 13.52
C GLU A 115 5.30 -5.06 13.67
N LYS A 116 4.88 -4.01 14.36
CA LYS A 116 5.74 -2.87 14.63
C LYS A 116 6.82 -3.25 15.64
N VAL A 117 8.03 -2.91 15.34
CA VAL A 117 9.19 -3.18 16.21
C VAL A 117 9.78 -1.90 16.81
#